data_b67366ea054f4b5bfadc3cd06d7bf02c
#
_entry.id   b67366ea054f4b5bfadc3cd06d7bf02c
#
_cell.length_a   1.000
_cell.length_b   1.000
_cell.length_c   1.000
_cell.angle_alpha   90.00
_cell.angle_beta   90.00
_cell.angle_gamma   90.00
#
_symmetry.space_group_name_H-M   'P 1'
#
loop_
_entity.id
_entity.type
_entity.pdbx_description
1 polymer ?
#
loop_
_entity_poly.entity_id
_entity_poly.type
_entity_poly.pdbx_seq_one_letter_code
_entity_poly.pdbx_strand_id
1 'polypeptide(L)'
;KEFVFGKINKIDNDDLDVTKGCEIVVSISDKKEDLEFNELSLMPQRTQIGTNSLEIYAGIGVGVVTKKGLKIKPDFPAINPVPLENMQKIFERKVKNLENINIFCTVSVTNGEEIAKQTANAKVGVIGGISILGTTGIVKPVSSTAYIDSVQTEIEFAKQNELEPLIFTLGNSAFRV
;
A
#
# COMPACT_ATOMS: atom_id res chain seq x y z
N LYS A 1 -12.57 -21.42 -8.62
CA LYS A 1 -12.34 -20.12 -7.97
C LYS A 1 -13.46 -19.19 -8.35
N GLU A 2 -14.21 -18.71 -7.37
CA GLU A 2 -15.29 -17.74 -7.56
C GLU A 2 -14.92 -16.43 -6.87
N PHE A 3 -14.61 -15.40 -7.66
CA PHE A 3 -14.32 -14.08 -7.15
C PHE A 3 -14.80 -13.00 -8.14
N VAL A 4 -15.03 -11.82 -7.63
CA VAL A 4 -15.33 -10.63 -8.43
C VAL A 4 -14.15 -9.69 -8.37
N PHE A 5 -13.80 -9.06 -9.48
CA PHE A 5 -12.73 -8.08 -9.51
C PHE A 5 -13.11 -6.80 -10.25
N GLY A 6 -12.46 -5.74 -9.88
CA GLY A 6 -12.48 -4.47 -10.59
C GLY A 6 -11.05 -4.01 -10.83
N LYS A 7 -10.82 -3.32 -11.95
CA LYS A 7 -9.52 -2.80 -12.29
C LYS A 7 -9.58 -1.36 -12.79
N ILE A 8 -8.53 -0.61 -12.51
CA ILE A 8 -8.35 0.76 -12.98
C ILE A 8 -6.88 1.03 -13.25
N ASN A 9 -6.60 1.77 -14.29
CA ASN A 9 -5.25 2.26 -14.54
C ASN A 9 -5.06 3.60 -13.84
N LYS A 10 -3.91 3.77 -13.20
CA LYS A 10 -3.50 5.06 -12.66
C LYS A 10 -3.44 6.07 -13.80
N ILE A 11 -4.17 7.17 -13.64
CA ILE A 11 -4.25 8.20 -14.68
C ILE A 11 -2.86 8.72 -14.98
N ASP A 12 -2.55 8.82 -16.26
CA ASP A 12 -1.36 9.46 -16.76
C ASP A 12 -1.46 10.98 -16.52
N ASN A 13 -0.45 11.54 -15.88
CA ASN A 13 -0.33 12.96 -15.60
C ASN A 13 1.14 13.40 -15.82
N ASP A 14 1.42 14.68 -15.68
CA ASP A 14 2.75 15.25 -15.86
C ASP A 14 3.74 14.90 -14.72
N ASP A 15 3.35 14.06 -13.78
CA ASP A 15 4.21 13.59 -12.69
C ASP A 15 5.19 12.53 -13.21
N LEU A 16 6.46 12.65 -12.84
CA LEU A 16 7.54 11.70 -13.19
C LEU A 16 7.52 10.44 -12.30
N ASP A 17 6.34 10.04 -11.83
CA ASP A 17 6.17 8.88 -10.98
C ASP A 17 6.30 7.57 -11.78
N VAL A 18 7.19 6.69 -11.35
CA VAL A 18 7.41 5.36 -11.95
C VAL A 18 6.17 4.46 -11.92
N THR A 19 5.17 4.77 -11.09
CA THR A 19 3.89 4.07 -11.02
C THR A 19 2.85 4.57 -12.04
N LYS A 20 3.23 5.49 -12.93
CA LYS A 20 2.39 6.05 -13.99
C LYS A 20 1.81 4.93 -14.87
N GLY A 21 0.50 4.96 -15.08
CA GLY A 21 -0.19 3.98 -15.93
C GLY A 21 -0.31 2.56 -15.36
N CYS A 22 0.20 2.29 -14.16
CA CYS A 22 0.05 0.96 -13.58
C CYS A 22 -1.43 0.58 -13.41
N GLU A 23 -1.74 -0.68 -13.64
CA GLU A 23 -3.07 -1.24 -13.41
C GLU A 23 -3.19 -1.68 -11.96
N ILE A 24 -4.21 -1.18 -11.27
CA ILE A 24 -4.59 -1.60 -9.92
C ILE A 24 -5.81 -2.52 -10.04
N VAL A 25 -5.73 -3.68 -9.41
CA VAL A 25 -6.79 -4.69 -9.41
C VAL A 25 -7.24 -4.93 -7.97
N VAL A 26 -8.54 -4.86 -7.73
CA VAL A 26 -9.15 -5.25 -6.45
C VAL A 26 -10.01 -6.47 -6.69
N SER A 27 -9.72 -7.56 -5.99
CA SER A 27 -10.49 -8.80 -6.07
C SER A 27 -11.13 -9.10 -4.72
N ILE A 28 -12.37 -9.58 -4.74
CA ILE A 28 -13.14 -9.94 -3.55
C ILE A 28 -13.77 -11.31 -3.70
N SER A 29 -13.84 -12.06 -2.60
CA SER A 29 -14.56 -13.34 -2.50
C SER A 29 -15.07 -13.55 -1.09
N ASP A 30 -16.04 -14.43 -0.92
CA ASP A 30 -16.48 -14.98 0.38
C ASP A 30 -15.55 -16.10 0.86
N LYS A 31 -14.62 -16.56 0.01
CA LYS A 31 -13.63 -17.59 0.31
C LYS A 31 -12.22 -17.08 0.06
N LYS A 32 -11.38 -17.17 1.08
CA LYS A 32 -9.99 -16.72 1.01
C LYS A 32 -9.20 -17.45 -0.07
N GLU A 33 -9.39 -18.76 -0.22
CA GLU A 33 -8.69 -19.62 -1.15
C GLU A 33 -8.95 -19.31 -2.64
N ASP A 34 -9.96 -18.52 -2.93
CA ASP A 34 -10.25 -18.09 -4.30
C ASP A 34 -9.41 -16.91 -4.78
N LEU A 35 -8.78 -16.19 -3.85
CA LEU A 35 -7.98 -15.02 -4.12
C LEU A 35 -6.47 -15.35 -4.25
N GLU A 36 -5.76 -14.47 -4.92
CA GLU A 36 -4.30 -14.53 -5.03
C GLU A 36 -3.67 -13.48 -4.13
N PHE A 37 -2.69 -13.91 -3.34
CA PHE A 37 -2.02 -13.08 -2.34
C PHE A 37 -0.54 -12.92 -2.66
N ASN A 38 0.05 -11.83 -2.22
CA ASN A 38 1.48 -11.75 -2.00
C ASN A 38 1.83 -12.76 -0.88
N GLU A 39 2.81 -13.62 -1.11
CA GLU A 39 3.20 -14.68 -0.17
C GLU A 39 3.59 -14.15 1.23
N LEU A 40 4.06 -12.90 1.29
CA LEU A 40 4.39 -12.23 2.54
C LEU A 40 3.16 -11.68 3.29
N SER A 41 1.98 -11.65 2.65
CA SER A 41 0.76 -11.04 3.21
C SER A 41 0.06 -11.97 4.19
N LEU A 42 0.66 -12.21 5.35
CA LEU A 42 0.14 -13.11 6.38
C LEU A 42 -0.97 -12.46 7.21
N MET A 43 -0.86 -11.17 7.50
CA MET A 43 -1.80 -10.41 8.32
C MET A 43 -2.68 -9.49 7.46
N PRO A 44 -4.02 -9.59 7.54
CA PRO A 44 -4.91 -8.67 6.84
C PRO A 44 -5.14 -7.38 7.62
N GLN A 45 -5.47 -6.32 6.90
CA GLN A 45 -6.19 -5.18 7.48
C GLN A 45 -7.65 -5.59 7.67
N ARG A 46 -8.10 -5.65 8.92
CA ARG A 46 -9.41 -6.19 9.27
C ARG A 46 -10.38 -5.10 9.74
N THR A 47 -11.61 -5.17 9.26
CA THR A 47 -12.73 -4.31 9.69
C THR A 47 -13.89 -5.19 10.11
N GLN A 48 -14.51 -4.85 11.24
CA GLN A 48 -15.70 -5.53 11.77
C GLN A 48 -16.85 -4.53 11.87
N ILE A 49 -18.00 -4.86 11.27
CA ILE A 49 -19.23 -4.07 11.31
C ILE A 49 -20.37 -4.97 11.74
N GLY A 50 -20.73 -4.94 13.01
CA GLY A 50 -21.69 -5.91 13.58
C GLY A 50 -21.18 -7.33 13.41
N THR A 51 -21.99 -8.20 12.75
CA THR A 51 -21.60 -9.58 12.42
C THR A 51 -20.84 -9.70 11.10
N ASN A 52 -20.62 -8.59 10.38
CA ASN A 52 -19.97 -8.58 9.07
C ASN A 52 -18.48 -8.28 9.20
N SER A 53 -17.64 -8.92 8.40
CA SER A 53 -16.19 -8.70 8.40
C SER A 53 -15.63 -8.47 6.99
N LEU A 54 -14.61 -7.62 6.92
CA LEU A 54 -13.78 -7.41 5.74
C LEU A 54 -12.32 -7.63 6.13
N GLU A 55 -11.63 -8.49 5.39
CA GLU A 55 -10.20 -8.72 5.51
C GLU A 55 -9.51 -8.32 4.21
N ILE A 56 -8.59 -7.35 4.30
CA ILE A 56 -7.86 -6.82 3.14
C ILE A 56 -6.41 -7.27 3.22
N TYR A 57 -5.96 -7.96 2.20
CA TYR A 57 -4.61 -8.50 2.02
C TYR A 57 -3.85 -7.78 0.91
N ALA A 58 -2.53 -7.83 0.95
CA ALA A 58 -1.72 -7.51 -0.21
C ALA A 58 -1.90 -8.63 -1.25
N GLY A 59 -2.32 -8.27 -2.45
CA GLY A 59 -2.27 -9.13 -3.62
C GLY A 59 -0.91 -9.02 -4.33
N ILE A 60 -0.79 -9.64 -5.48
CA ILE A 60 0.44 -9.63 -6.27
C ILE A 60 0.83 -8.20 -6.63
N GLY A 61 2.09 -7.83 -6.41
CA GLY A 61 2.64 -6.52 -6.71
C GLY A 61 2.34 -5.41 -5.70
N VAL A 62 1.58 -5.70 -4.63
CA VAL A 62 1.45 -4.84 -3.46
C VAL A 62 2.35 -5.36 -2.36
N GLY A 63 3.15 -4.47 -1.76
CA GLY A 63 4.13 -4.84 -0.75
C GLY A 63 3.53 -5.08 0.63
N VAL A 64 4.35 -5.69 1.47
CA VAL A 64 4.09 -5.87 2.90
C VAL A 64 5.15 -5.12 3.70
N VAL A 65 4.73 -4.46 4.76
CA VAL A 65 5.64 -3.76 5.67
C VAL A 65 6.37 -4.78 6.53
N THR A 66 7.69 -4.73 6.55
CA THR A 66 8.53 -5.68 7.32
C THR A 66 9.25 -5.04 8.50
N LYS A 67 9.28 -3.70 8.57
CA LYS A 67 10.01 -2.93 9.59
C LYS A 67 9.14 -1.86 10.22
N LYS A 68 9.50 -1.42 11.41
CA LYS A 68 8.88 -0.29 12.10
C LYS A 68 9.25 1.04 11.42
N GLY A 69 8.51 2.12 11.72
CA GLY A 69 8.83 3.47 11.23
C GLY A 69 7.88 3.99 10.15
N LEU A 70 7.03 3.14 9.59
CA LEU A 70 5.94 3.54 8.72
C LEU A 70 4.62 3.71 9.49
N LYS A 71 3.64 4.41 8.88
CA LYS A 71 2.28 4.52 9.44
C LYS A 71 1.56 3.17 9.56
N ILE A 72 2.03 2.19 8.83
CA ILE A 72 1.52 0.82 8.82
C ILE A 72 2.47 -0.05 9.66
N LYS A 73 1.90 -0.91 10.49
CA LYS A 73 2.67 -1.83 11.33
C LYS A 73 3.34 -2.92 10.47
N PRO A 74 4.47 -3.51 10.94
CA PRO A 74 5.03 -4.71 10.33
C PRO A 74 4.01 -5.82 10.16
N ASP A 75 4.20 -6.65 9.14
CA ASP A 75 3.40 -7.80 8.72
C ASP A 75 2.06 -7.46 8.05
N PHE A 76 1.70 -6.17 7.95
CA PHE A 76 0.48 -5.73 7.28
C PHE A 76 0.73 -5.30 5.84
N PRO A 77 -0.31 -5.39 4.97
CA PRO A 77 -0.28 -4.85 3.61
C PRO A 77 0.14 -3.39 3.59
N ALA A 78 1.01 -3.02 2.67
CA ALA A 78 1.47 -1.63 2.51
C ALA A 78 0.38 -0.74 1.87
N ILE A 79 -0.78 -0.68 2.51
CA ILE A 79 -1.93 0.13 2.12
C ILE A 79 -2.09 1.23 3.16
N ASN A 80 -1.89 2.48 2.75
CA ASN A 80 -1.95 3.63 3.64
C ASN A 80 -3.35 3.86 4.23
N PRO A 81 -3.46 4.57 5.36
CA PRO A 81 -4.73 4.74 6.07
C PRO A 81 -5.87 5.27 5.20
N VAL A 82 -5.63 6.27 4.35
CA VAL A 82 -6.70 6.89 3.54
C VAL A 82 -7.35 5.93 2.54
N PRO A 83 -6.61 5.21 1.66
CA PRO A 83 -7.23 4.21 0.79
C PRO A 83 -7.89 3.09 1.60
N LEU A 84 -7.31 2.69 2.73
CA LEU A 84 -7.90 1.68 3.60
C LEU A 84 -9.25 2.14 4.17
N GLU A 85 -9.32 3.35 4.74
CA GLU A 85 -10.57 3.94 5.24
C GLU A 85 -11.65 4.07 4.16
N ASN A 86 -11.25 4.38 2.93
CA ASN A 86 -12.20 4.47 1.81
C ASN A 86 -12.81 3.10 1.50
N MET A 87 -12.02 2.03 1.49
CA MET A 87 -12.52 0.67 1.31
C MET A 87 -13.44 0.25 2.46
N GLN A 88 -13.08 0.57 3.70
CA GLN A 88 -13.89 0.30 4.89
C GLN A 88 -15.25 1.03 4.83
N LYS A 89 -15.27 2.30 4.47
CA LYS A 89 -16.50 3.09 4.30
C LYS A 89 -17.41 2.53 3.20
N ILE A 90 -16.83 2.02 2.11
CA ILE A 90 -17.60 1.36 1.05
C ILE A 90 -18.23 0.07 1.60
N PHE A 91 -17.46 -0.77 2.28
CA PHE A 91 -17.92 -1.98 2.91
C PHE A 91 -19.05 -1.70 3.89
N GLU A 92 -18.87 -0.78 4.84
CA GLU A 92 -19.88 -0.37 5.82
C GLU A 92 -21.21 0.01 5.15
N ARG A 93 -21.15 0.85 4.12
CA ARG A 93 -22.37 1.24 3.38
C ARG A 93 -23.06 0.07 2.71
N LYS A 94 -22.30 -0.90 2.20
CA LYS A 94 -22.86 -2.05 1.47
C LYS A 94 -23.47 -3.09 2.39
N VAL A 95 -22.92 -3.29 3.59
CA VAL A 95 -23.40 -4.30 4.55
C VAL A 95 -24.37 -3.77 5.59
N LYS A 96 -24.76 -2.50 5.50
CA LYS A 96 -25.61 -1.82 6.50
C LYS A 96 -26.87 -2.58 6.94
N ASN A 97 -27.48 -3.32 6.02
CA ASN A 97 -28.71 -4.09 6.24
C ASN A 97 -28.48 -5.60 6.04
N LEU A 98 -27.23 -6.05 6.14
CA LEU A 98 -26.85 -7.45 5.96
C LEU A 98 -26.22 -7.97 7.23
N GLU A 99 -26.28 -9.28 7.44
CA GLU A 99 -25.69 -9.97 8.57
C GLU A 99 -24.86 -11.17 8.11
N ASN A 100 -23.83 -11.50 8.89
CA ASN A 100 -22.95 -12.65 8.68
C ASN A 100 -22.24 -12.67 7.31
N ILE A 101 -21.94 -11.48 6.80
CA ILE A 101 -21.17 -11.30 5.56
C ILE A 101 -19.69 -11.26 5.90
N ASN A 102 -18.93 -12.22 5.39
CA ASN A 102 -17.47 -12.25 5.52
C ASN A 102 -16.87 -12.11 4.13
N ILE A 103 -16.10 -11.04 3.93
CA ILE A 103 -15.46 -10.72 2.64
C ILE A 103 -13.95 -10.73 2.81
N PHE A 104 -13.30 -11.46 1.93
CA PHE A 104 -11.86 -11.38 1.70
C PHE A 104 -11.60 -10.49 0.49
N CYS A 105 -10.58 -9.66 0.59
CA CYS A 105 -10.23 -8.69 -0.44
C CYS A 105 -8.73 -8.71 -0.67
N THR A 106 -8.30 -8.65 -1.92
CA THR A 106 -6.90 -8.38 -2.28
C THR A 106 -6.81 -7.12 -3.12
N VAL A 107 -5.75 -6.36 -2.90
CA VAL A 107 -5.36 -5.24 -3.74
C VAL A 107 -4.05 -5.62 -4.42
N SER A 108 -4.04 -5.66 -5.75
CA SER A 108 -2.90 -6.06 -6.56
C SER A 108 -2.49 -4.92 -7.49
N VAL A 109 -1.24 -4.92 -7.93
CA VAL A 109 -0.72 -3.98 -8.94
C VAL A 109 0.04 -4.76 -9.99
N THR A 110 -0.38 -4.67 -11.23
CA THR A 110 0.30 -5.33 -12.36
C THR A 110 1.75 -4.83 -12.43
N ASN A 111 2.70 -5.74 -12.49
CA ASN A 111 4.15 -5.47 -12.47
C ASN A 111 4.64 -4.68 -11.24
N GLY A 112 3.87 -4.66 -10.14
CA GLY A 112 4.20 -3.88 -8.94
C GLY A 112 5.52 -4.25 -8.29
N GLU A 113 5.96 -5.50 -8.37
CA GLU A 113 7.27 -5.95 -7.88
C GLU A 113 8.42 -5.33 -8.68
N GLU A 114 8.30 -5.26 -10.00
CA GLU A 114 9.31 -4.63 -10.86
C GLU A 114 9.33 -3.12 -10.67
N ILE A 115 8.15 -2.50 -10.54
CA ILE A 115 8.02 -1.07 -10.25
C ILE A 115 8.67 -0.76 -8.89
N ALA A 116 8.48 -1.61 -7.88
CA ALA A 116 9.04 -1.42 -6.55
C ALA A 116 10.57 -1.31 -6.54
N LYS A 117 11.27 -1.98 -7.45
CA LYS A 117 12.73 -1.89 -7.59
C LYS A 117 13.23 -0.48 -7.95
N GLN A 118 12.36 0.34 -8.54
CA GLN A 118 12.65 1.72 -8.94
C GLN A 118 12.19 2.74 -7.89
N THR A 119 11.67 2.28 -6.75
CA THR A 119 11.14 3.11 -5.67
C THR A 119 11.98 2.99 -4.40
N ALA A 120 11.71 3.83 -3.42
CA ALA A 120 12.32 3.73 -2.09
C ALA A 120 11.70 2.64 -1.20
N ASN A 121 10.69 1.90 -1.66
CA ASN A 121 9.93 0.96 -0.84
C ASN A 121 10.80 -0.05 -0.08
N ALA A 122 11.72 -0.71 -0.78
CA ALA A 122 12.62 -1.68 -0.15
C ALA A 122 13.51 -1.04 0.94
N LYS A 123 13.94 0.21 0.74
CA LYS A 123 14.78 0.95 1.71
C LYS A 123 14.04 1.19 3.01
N VAL A 124 12.74 1.46 2.95
CA VAL A 124 11.88 1.67 4.13
C VAL A 124 11.16 0.40 4.58
N GLY A 125 11.61 -0.78 4.16
CA GLY A 125 11.12 -2.06 4.64
C GLY A 125 9.76 -2.47 4.07
N VAL A 126 9.39 -2.01 2.87
CA VAL A 126 8.24 -2.53 2.11
C VAL A 126 8.76 -3.52 1.07
N ILE A 127 8.36 -4.78 1.17
CA ILE A 127 8.88 -5.89 0.37
C ILE A 127 7.74 -6.55 -0.43
N GLY A 128 8.08 -7.08 -1.62
CA GLY A 128 7.15 -7.85 -2.47
C GLY A 128 6.22 -7.00 -3.32
N GLY A 129 6.46 -5.68 -3.42
CA GLY A 129 5.67 -4.80 -4.26
C GLY A 129 5.71 -3.33 -3.83
N ILE A 130 4.82 -2.54 -4.41
CA ILE A 130 4.70 -1.11 -4.09
C ILE A 130 3.69 -0.86 -2.96
N SER A 131 3.75 0.34 -2.38
CA SER A 131 2.74 0.82 -1.42
C SER A 131 1.55 1.43 -2.14
N ILE A 132 0.34 1.23 -1.60
CA ILE A 132 -0.87 1.94 -2.02
C ILE A 132 -0.99 3.22 -1.18
N LEU A 133 -0.67 4.35 -1.76
CA LEU A 133 -0.58 5.63 -1.04
C LEU A 133 -1.90 6.40 -1.02
N GLY A 134 -2.34 6.97 -2.11
CA GLY A 134 -3.62 7.66 -2.33
C GLY A 134 -4.11 8.55 -1.17
N THR A 135 -3.61 9.78 -1.04
CA THR A 135 -4.00 10.64 0.08
C THR A 135 -5.24 11.48 -0.20
N THR A 136 -5.38 12.05 -1.40
CA THR A 136 -6.46 13.00 -1.73
C THR A 136 -7.21 12.66 -3.02
N GLY A 137 -6.71 11.73 -3.83
CA GLY A 137 -7.21 11.49 -5.19
C GLY A 137 -6.82 12.59 -6.19
N ILE A 138 -6.15 13.65 -5.75
CA ILE A 138 -5.65 14.75 -6.59
C ILE A 138 -4.13 14.71 -6.55
N VAL A 139 -3.51 14.55 -7.71
CA VAL A 139 -2.06 14.59 -7.86
C VAL A 139 -1.62 16.04 -7.98
N LYS A 140 -0.70 16.46 -7.11
CA LYS A 140 0.01 17.74 -7.23
C LYS A 140 1.45 17.42 -7.65
N PRO A 141 1.82 17.69 -8.90
CA PRO A 141 3.21 17.52 -9.31
C PRO A 141 4.09 18.47 -8.48
N VAL A 142 5.18 17.94 -7.94
CA VAL A 142 6.13 18.67 -7.08
C VAL A 142 5.46 19.31 -5.85
N SER A 143 5.21 18.51 -4.84
CA SER A 143 4.74 18.99 -3.53
C SER A 143 5.91 19.06 -2.55
N SER A 144 6.28 20.26 -2.10
CA SER A 144 7.27 20.46 -1.03
C SER A 144 6.87 19.73 0.26
N THR A 145 5.58 19.68 0.55
CA THR A 145 5.04 18.94 1.70
C THR A 145 5.30 17.44 1.55
N ALA A 146 5.03 16.86 0.37
CA ALA A 146 5.30 15.44 0.14
C ALA A 146 6.80 15.11 0.23
N TYR A 147 7.66 16.02 -0.20
CA TYR A 147 9.10 15.87 -0.06
C TYR A 147 9.52 15.87 1.42
N ILE A 148 9.03 16.82 2.21
CA ILE A 148 9.29 16.90 3.66
C ILE A 148 8.78 15.63 4.35
N ASP A 149 7.56 15.19 4.05
CA ASP A 149 6.97 13.97 4.61
C ASP A 149 7.81 12.72 4.29
N SER A 150 8.40 12.66 3.08
CA SER A 150 9.31 11.55 2.71
C SER A 150 10.58 11.56 3.55
N VAL A 151 11.23 12.72 3.69
CA VAL A 151 12.44 12.85 4.51
C VAL A 151 12.15 12.54 5.98
N GLN A 152 11.04 13.04 6.52
CA GLN A 152 10.61 12.73 7.90
C GLN A 152 10.36 11.23 8.09
N THR A 153 9.74 10.58 7.12
CA THR A 153 9.50 9.12 7.16
C THR A 153 10.82 8.34 7.17
N GLU A 154 11.80 8.75 6.34
CA GLU A 154 13.11 8.09 6.32
C GLU A 154 13.88 8.29 7.63
N ILE A 155 13.83 9.49 8.24
CA ILE A 155 14.45 9.76 9.54
C ILE A 155 13.80 8.92 10.64
N GLU A 156 12.47 8.88 10.68
CA GLU A 156 11.74 8.11 11.70
C GLU A 156 12.00 6.61 11.54
N PHE A 157 12.02 6.12 10.31
CA PHE A 157 12.40 4.75 9.98
C PHE A 157 13.80 4.42 10.50
N ALA A 158 14.80 5.28 10.22
CA ALA A 158 16.16 5.07 10.66
C ALA A 158 16.27 5.04 12.19
N LYS A 159 15.61 5.97 12.89
CA LYS A 159 15.58 6.01 14.36
C LYS A 159 14.94 4.74 14.95
N GLN A 160 13.82 4.29 14.43
CA GLN A 160 13.10 3.11 14.96
C GLN A 160 13.80 1.78 14.64
N ASN A 161 14.71 1.77 13.67
CA ASN A 161 15.52 0.60 13.32
C ASN A 161 16.99 0.74 13.75
N GLU A 162 17.33 1.75 14.58
CA GLU A 162 18.66 1.97 15.15
C GLU A 162 19.77 2.06 14.08
N LEU A 163 19.43 2.69 12.94
CA LEU A 163 20.38 2.90 11.85
C LEU A 163 21.24 4.13 12.10
N GLU A 164 22.53 3.96 12.32
CA GLU A 164 23.52 5.01 12.54
C GLU A 164 24.81 4.76 11.73
N PRO A 165 25.46 5.80 11.24
CA PRO A 165 25.10 7.23 11.27
C PRO A 165 24.07 7.60 10.19
N LEU A 166 23.28 8.67 10.46
CA LEU A 166 22.43 9.31 9.44
C LEU A 166 23.24 10.37 8.70
N ILE A 167 23.39 10.20 7.39
CA ILE A 167 24.12 11.14 6.53
C ILE A 167 23.13 11.88 5.65
N PHE A 168 23.07 13.20 5.78
CA PHE A 168 22.23 14.06 4.93
C PHE A 168 23.08 14.67 3.81
N THR A 169 22.63 14.50 2.56
CA THR A 169 23.32 15.06 1.40
C THR A 169 22.36 15.85 0.51
N LEU A 170 22.85 16.89 -0.14
CA LEU A 170 22.09 17.66 -1.14
C LEU A 170 22.35 17.07 -2.54
N GLY A 171 21.42 16.23 -2.99
CA GLY A 171 21.44 15.63 -4.33
C GLY A 171 22.46 14.50 -4.52
N ASN A 172 22.40 13.86 -5.69
CA ASN A 172 23.19 12.67 -6.02
C ASN A 172 24.71 12.93 -6.15
N SER A 173 25.11 14.17 -6.39
CA SER A 173 26.54 14.53 -6.54
C SER A 173 27.33 14.45 -5.24
N ALA A 174 26.68 14.52 -4.08
CA ALA A 174 27.31 14.40 -2.79
C ALA A 174 27.58 12.93 -2.34
N PHE A 175 27.05 11.94 -3.07
CA PHE A 175 27.30 10.51 -2.83
C PHE A 175 28.63 10.00 -3.42
N ARG A 176 29.43 10.87 -4.08
CA ARG A 176 30.69 10.51 -4.72
C ARG A 176 31.89 10.98 -3.90
N VAL A 177 31.89 10.67 -2.61
CA VAL A 177 33.07 10.84 -1.75
C VAL A 177 33.55 9.48 -1.29
#